data_ff1579bee84ff061a199c6a63f1aac91
#
_entry.id   ff1579bee84ff061a199c6a63f1aac91
#
_cell.length_a   1.000
_cell.length_b   1.000
_cell.length_c   1.000
_cell.angle_alpha   90.00
_cell.angle_beta   90.00
_cell.angle_gamma   90.00
#
_symmetry.space_group_name_H-M   'P 1'
#
loop_
_entity.id
_entity.type
_entity.pdbx_description
1 polymer ?
#
loop_
_entity_poly.entity_id
_entity_poly.type
_entity_poly.pdbx_seq_one_letter_code
_entity_poly.pdbx_strand_id
1 'polypeptide(L)'
;CYATVAMVTDYDCWHEDHDEVDVASVLEVMKGNTQKAQAFVSALCSAFPREHEACPIGSDRALDVAIITPPDHRDAALLAKLDAVAGRVLG
;
A
#
# COMPACT_ATOMS: atom_id res chain seq x y z
N CYS A 1 -6.08 -1.63 -8.37
CA CYS A 1 -5.90 -0.17 -8.33
C CYS A 1 -4.69 0.20 -7.47
N TYR A 2 -3.93 1.19 -7.88
CA TYR A 2 -2.68 1.58 -7.23
C TYR A 2 -2.62 3.09 -7.02
N ALA A 3 -2.18 3.51 -5.84
CA ALA A 3 -1.91 4.90 -5.52
C ALA A 3 -0.64 5.02 -4.67
N THR A 4 0.05 6.14 -4.80
CA THR A 4 1.27 6.43 -4.03
C THR A 4 1.08 7.68 -3.19
N VAL A 5 1.50 7.60 -1.93
CA VAL A 5 1.63 8.76 -1.04
C VAL A 5 3.11 9.01 -0.80
N ALA A 6 3.61 10.14 -1.30
CA ALA A 6 5.00 10.52 -1.14
C ALA A 6 5.20 11.30 0.16
N MET A 7 6.18 10.89 0.96
CA MET A 7 6.58 11.56 2.20
C MET A 7 7.75 12.51 1.90
N VAL A 8 7.46 13.81 1.90
CA VAL A 8 8.47 14.85 1.66
C VAL A 8 9.33 15.04 2.91
N THR A 9 10.65 15.10 2.73
CA THR A 9 11.61 15.26 3.83
C THR A 9 12.21 16.67 3.90
N ASP A 10 12.33 17.33 2.75
CA ASP A 10 12.87 18.68 2.65
C ASP A 10 12.36 19.38 1.39
N TYR A 11 12.68 20.65 1.25
CA TYR A 11 12.30 21.48 0.09
C TYR A 11 13.43 21.63 -0.94
N ASP A 12 14.58 20.95 -0.72
CA ASP A 12 15.77 21.12 -1.52
C ASP A 12 16.27 22.59 -1.52
N CYS A 13 17.28 22.90 -2.34
CA CYS A 13 17.93 24.21 -2.39
C CYS A 13 17.11 25.34 -3.03
N TRP A 14 15.92 25.07 -3.53
CA TRP A 14 15.08 26.08 -4.19
C TRP A 14 14.22 26.94 -3.23
N HIS A 15 14.17 26.60 -1.95
CA HIS A 15 13.38 27.34 -0.96
C HIS A 15 14.25 28.37 -0.22
N GLU A 16 13.99 29.65 -0.44
CA GLU A 16 14.82 30.76 0.03
C GLU A 16 14.82 30.96 1.57
N ASP A 17 13.79 30.47 2.27
CA ASP A 17 13.60 30.68 3.71
C ASP A 17 14.13 29.52 4.58
N HIS A 18 14.81 28.53 4.03
CA HIS A 18 15.37 27.40 4.77
C HIS A 18 16.89 27.38 4.71
N ASP A 19 17.49 27.22 5.90
CA ASP A 19 18.93 26.97 6.06
C ASP A 19 19.34 25.65 5.41
N GLU A 20 20.67 25.44 5.25
CA GLU A 20 21.22 24.18 4.72
C GLU A 20 20.61 22.96 5.43
N VAL A 21 20.16 22.01 4.64
CA VAL A 21 19.55 20.76 5.14
C VAL A 21 20.60 19.95 5.87
N ASP A 22 20.47 19.81 7.18
CA ASP A 22 21.33 18.93 7.96
C ASP A 22 20.71 17.54 8.17
N VAL A 23 21.55 16.55 8.45
CA VAL A 23 21.10 15.15 8.63
C VAL A 23 20.17 14.98 9.81
N ALA A 24 20.33 15.74 10.88
CA ALA A 24 19.50 15.66 12.09
C ALA A 24 18.08 16.13 11.79
N SER A 25 17.93 17.24 11.08
CA SER A 25 16.63 17.77 10.64
C SER A 25 15.89 16.78 9.73
N VAL A 26 16.59 16.17 8.77
CA VAL A 26 16.01 15.13 7.90
C VAL A 26 15.51 13.93 8.70
N LEU A 27 16.30 13.45 9.67
CA LEU A 27 15.91 12.31 10.52
C LEU A 27 14.68 12.62 11.38
N GLU A 28 14.56 13.83 11.90
CA GLU A 28 13.36 14.25 12.65
C GLU A 28 12.11 14.26 11.77
N VAL A 29 12.21 14.84 10.58
CA VAL A 29 11.12 14.84 9.61
C VAL A 29 10.74 13.42 9.20
N MET A 30 11.69 12.54 8.93
CA MET A 30 11.45 11.13 8.60
C MET A 30 10.71 10.41 9.73
N LYS A 31 11.09 10.63 10.99
CA LYS A 31 10.41 10.06 12.17
C LYS A 31 8.96 10.55 12.25
N GLY A 32 8.73 11.84 12.09
CA GLY A 32 7.39 12.43 12.04
C GLY A 32 6.55 11.89 10.88
N ASN A 33 7.15 11.73 9.71
CA ASN A 33 6.52 11.15 8.53
C ASN A 33 6.11 9.69 8.75
N THR A 34 6.94 8.90 9.42
CA THR A 34 6.61 7.51 9.78
C THR A 34 5.36 7.43 10.65
N GLN A 35 5.24 8.28 11.67
CA GLN A 35 4.05 8.34 12.53
C GLN A 35 2.81 8.76 11.74
N LYS A 36 2.94 9.77 10.88
CA LYS A 36 1.84 10.21 10.00
C LYS A 36 1.41 9.12 9.03
N ALA A 37 2.36 8.38 8.45
CA ALA A 37 2.07 7.28 7.53
C ALA A 37 1.30 6.15 8.24
N GLN A 38 1.71 5.77 9.45
CA GLN A 38 1.00 4.76 10.25
C GLN A 38 -0.44 5.21 10.57
N ALA A 39 -0.62 6.46 11.01
CA ALA A 39 -1.95 7.01 11.29
C ALA A 39 -2.80 7.08 10.03
N PHE A 40 -2.22 7.48 8.89
CA PHE A 40 -2.89 7.53 7.59
C PHE A 40 -3.37 6.15 7.15
N VAL A 41 -2.52 5.12 7.20
CA VAL A 41 -2.89 3.75 6.82
C VAL A 41 -4.01 3.24 7.72
N SER A 42 -3.94 3.45 9.03
CA SER A 42 -4.98 3.04 9.97
C SER A 42 -6.32 3.74 9.66
N ALA A 43 -6.31 5.05 9.42
CA ALA A 43 -7.49 5.81 9.07
C ALA A 43 -8.08 5.37 7.73
N LEU A 44 -7.23 5.16 6.71
CA LEU A 44 -7.64 4.68 5.40
C LEU A 44 -8.34 3.31 5.50
N CYS A 45 -7.73 2.34 6.19
CA CYS A 45 -8.31 1.02 6.37
C CYS A 45 -9.65 1.06 7.11
N SER A 46 -9.79 1.97 8.07
CA SER A 46 -11.03 2.14 8.83
C SER A 46 -12.14 2.82 8.03
N ALA A 47 -11.77 3.74 7.15
CA ALA A 47 -12.71 4.50 6.31
C ALA A 47 -13.01 3.82 4.98
N PHE A 48 -12.24 2.80 4.61
CA PHE A 48 -12.40 2.14 3.32
C PHE A 48 -13.77 1.44 3.24
N PRO A 49 -14.56 1.70 2.20
CA PRO A 49 -15.88 1.09 2.05
C PRO A 49 -15.74 -0.42 1.87
N ARG A 50 -16.62 -1.19 2.51
CA ARG A 50 -16.67 -2.65 2.35
C ARG A 50 -17.17 -3.06 0.97
N GLU A 51 -18.01 -2.23 0.39
CA GLU A 51 -18.55 -2.39 -0.95
C GLU A 51 -18.10 -1.19 -1.79
N HIS A 52 -17.61 -1.45 -2.97
CA HIS A 52 -17.19 -0.44 -3.94
C HIS A 52 -17.66 -0.83 -5.33
N GLU A 53 -17.75 0.15 -6.21
CA GLU A 53 -18.05 -0.10 -7.63
C GLU A 53 -16.95 -0.94 -8.28
N ALA A 54 -17.34 -1.78 -9.22
CA ALA A 54 -16.38 -2.57 -9.99
C ALA A 54 -15.41 -1.65 -10.75
N CYS A 55 -14.14 -2.06 -10.79
CA CYS A 55 -13.14 -1.31 -11.54
C CYS A 55 -13.49 -1.28 -13.04
N PRO A 56 -13.58 -0.11 -13.68
CA PRO A 56 -13.98 -0.01 -15.10
C PRO A 56 -13.08 -0.79 -16.07
N ILE A 57 -11.82 -1.05 -15.67
CA ILE A 57 -10.86 -1.81 -16.48
C ILE A 57 -10.60 -3.20 -15.90
N GLY A 58 -11.35 -3.65 -14.89
CA GLY A 58 -11.27 -5.00 -14.34
C GLY A 58 -10.05 -5.30 -13.47
N SER A 59 -9.33 -4.28 -12.95
CA SER A 59 -8.14 -4.49 -12.11
C SER A 59 -8.44 -5.23 -10.81
N ASP A 60 -9.65 -5.05 -10.26
CA ASP A 60 -10.15 -5.74 -9.08
C ASP A 60 -10.36 -7.25 -9.29
N ARG A 61 -10.39 -7.70 -10.55
CA ARG A 61 -10.56 -9.10 -10.95
C ARG A 61 -9.37 -9.68 -11.69
N ALA A 62 -8.24 -9.01 -11.68
CA ALA A 62 -7.04 -9.45 -12.40
C ALA A 62 -6.57 -10.87 -12.01
N LEU A 63 -6.79 -11.28 -10.75
CA LEU A 63 -6.44 -12.63 -10.28
C LEU A 63 -7.32 -13.74 -10.87
N ASP A 64 -8.51 -13.44 -11.40
CA ASP A 64 -9.43 -14.48 -11.89
C ASP A 64 -8.83 -15.32 -13.00
N VAL A 65 -7.89 -14.76 -13.76
CA VAL A 65 -7.20 -15.42 -14.89
C VAL A 65 -5.68 -15.55 -14.71
N ALA A 66 -5.14 -15.06 -13.59
CA ALA A 66 -3.68 -15.01 -13.40
C ALA A 66 -3.09 -16.24 -12.71
N ILE A 67 -3.92 -17.06 -12.07
CA ILE A 67 -3.46 -18.22 -11.30
C ILE A 67 -3.53 -19.46 -12.19
N ILE A 68 -2.39 -19.86 -12.72
CA ILE A 68 -2.24 -20.97 -13.64
C ILE A 68 -1.96 -22.32 -12.98
N THR A 69 -1.61 -22.32 -11.67
CA THR A 69 -1.36 -23.57 -10.93
C THR A 69 -2.65 -24.35 -10.73
N PRO A 70 -2.75 -25.59 -11.22
CA PRO A 70 -3.94 -26.42 -11.03
C PRO A 70 -4.28 -26.62 -9.54
N PRO A 71 -5.55 -26.73 -9.17
CA PRO A 71 -5.98 -26.85 -7.76
C PRO A 71 -5.32 -28.01 -7.01
N ASP A 72 -5.14 -29.15 -7.63
CA ASP A 72 -4.53 -30.38 -7.09
C ASP A 72 -3.01 -30.25 -6.83
N HIS A 73 -2.38 -29.21 -7.39
CA HIS A 73 -0.95 -28.92 -7.18
C HIS A 73 -0.73 -27.73 -6.22
N ARG A 74 -1.78 -27.21 -5.60
CA ARG A 74 -1.67 -26.07 -4.67
C ARG A 74 -1.36 -26.57 -3.26
N ASP A 75 -0.36 -25.98 -2.62
CA ASP A 75 0.00 -26.30 -1.24
C ASP A 75 -1.03 -25.70 -0.24
N ALA A 76 -1.60 -26.53 0.60
CA ALA A 76 -2.64 -26.15 1.52
C ALA A 76 -2.19 -25.10 2.58
N ALA A 77 -0.91 -25.17 3.03
CA ALA A 77 -0.37 -24.21 3.98
C ALA A 77 -0.16 -22.83 3.33
N LEU A 78 0.21 -22.82 2.04
CA LEU A 78 0.32 -21.60 1.28
C LEU A 78 -1.06 -20.99 0.99
N LEU A 79 -2.06 -21.80 0.64
CA LEU A 79 -3.44 -21.34 0.45
C LEU A 79 -3.97 -20.64 1.72
N ALA A 80 -3.76 -21.24 2.89
CA ALA A 80 -4.18 -20.63 4.16
C ALA A 80 -3.51 -19.28 4.44
N LYS A 81 -2.24 -19.10 4.03
CA LYS A 81 -1.54 -17.82 4.16
C LYS A 81 -2.05 -16.75 3.18
N LEU A 82 -2.49 -17.16 2.03
CA LEU A 82 -2.95 -16.27 0.95
C LEU A 82 -4.45 -15.97 1.03
N ASP A 83 -5.19 -16.61 1.93
CA ASP A 83 -6.65 -16.50 2.02
C ASP A 83 -7.14 -15.05 2.08
N ALA A 84 -6.51 -14.22 2.93
CA ALA A 84 -6.90 -12.81 3.11
C ALA A 84 -6.79 -11.95 1.83
N VAL A 85 -5.92 -12.33 0.89
CA VAL A 85 -5.64 -11.53 -0.33
C VAL A 85 -6.13 -12.20 -1.62
N ALA A 86 -6.23 -13.51 -1.63
CA ALA A 86 -6.54 -14.29 -2.84
C ALA A 86 -7.59 -15.40 -2.63
N GLY A 87 -8.15 -15.54 -1.42
CA GLY A 87 -9.12 -16.58 -1.08
C GLY A 87 -10.33 -16.62 -2.02
N ARG A 88 -10.78 -15.47 -2.50
CA ARG A 88 -11.87 -15.39 -3.49
C ARG A 88 -11.60 -16.22 -4.77
N VAL A 89 -10.34 -16.37 -5.15
CA VAL A 89 -9.94 -17.02 -6.41
C VAL A 89 -9.30 -18.39 -6.16
N LEU A 90 -8.63 -18.55 -5.02
CA LEU A 90 -7.93 -19.80 -4.65
C LEU A 90 -8.82 -20.78 -3.88
N GLY A 91 -9.84 -20.28 -3.27
CA GLY A 91 -10.78 -20.77 -2.30
C GLY A 91 -11.38 -22.01 -2.24
#